data_46b154324086f72e5cbc4ebdadb3b469
#
_entry.id   46b154324086f72e5cbc4ebdadb3b469
#
_cell.length_a   1.000
_cell.length_b   1.000
_cell.length_c   1.000
_cell.angle_alpha   90.00
_cell.angle_beta   90.00
_cell.angle_gamma   90.00
#
_symmetry.space_group_name_H-M   'P 1'
#
loop_
_entity.id
_entity.type
_entity.pdbx_description
1 polymer ?
#
loop_
_entity_poly.entity_id
_entity_poly.type
_entity_poly.pdbx_seq_one_letter_code
_entity_poly.pdbx_strand_id
1 'polypeptide(L)'
;WAIGCAASRTREFYLLPEKESSKGISDEEDSQEKESGSSWRLMQYDSIAINVIVENKKGGINSCDIPYSDDIQKFNEDYLRLTSEAAAECKSSSLENMMVVGTSAMIGMELDCIVNQYTDLFCNPMLMWGSYNRGFFRTTLPISFQFHHVQMDGGEAARFMELLQVII
;
A
#
# COMPACT_ATOMS: atom_id res chain seq x y z
N TRP A 1 2.62 6.54 -10.49
CA TRP A 1 3.74 5.96 -11.21
C TRP A 1 5.02 5.98 -10.39
N ALA A 2 5.49 7.12 -9.87
CA ALA A 2 6.75 7.24 -9.14
C ALA A 2 6.86 6.24 -7.96
N ILE A 3 5.79 6.05 -7.20
CA ILE A 3 5.72 5.06 -6.11
C ILE A 3 5.95 3.64 -6.66
N GLY A 4 5.28 3.27 -7.75
CA GLY A 4 5.47 1.96 -8.39
C GLY A 4 6.88 1.77 -8.93
N CYS A 5 7.47 2.82 -9.51
CA CYS A 5 8.84 2.81 -10.00
C CYS A 5 9.88 2.62 -8.86
N ALA A 6 9.69 3.25 -7.70
CA ALA A 6 10.53 3.04 -6.54
C ALA A 6 10.30 1.65 -5.92
N ALA A 7 9.05 1.22 -5.79
CA ALA A 7 8.69 -0.08 -5.23
C ALA A 7 9.21 -1.24 -6.09
N SER A 8 9.11 -1.16 -7.43
CA SER A 8 9.59 -2.20 -8.34
C SER A 8 11.12 -2.43 -8.27
N ARG A 9 11.87 -1.45 -7.75
CA ARG A 9 13.32 -1.51 -7.56
C ARG A 9 13.72 -1.91 -6.13
N THR A 10 12.74 -2.17 -5.27
CA THR A 10 12.93 -2.50 -3.86
C THR A 10 12.37 -3.91 -3.61
N ARG A 11 13.25 -4.88 -3.33
CA ARG A 11 12.90 -6.31 -3.22
C ARG A 11 11.78 -6.57 -2.23
N GLU A 12 11.76 -5.87 -1.13
CA GLU A 12 10.82 -6.03 -0.02
C GLU A 12 9.37 -5.77 -0.45
N PHE A 13 9.15 -4.97 -1.51
CA PHE A 13 7.83 -4.74 -2.09
C PHE A 13 7.26 -5.90 -2.90
N TYR A 14 8.00 -6.99 -3.05
CA TYR A 14 7.50 -8.24 -3.61
C TYR A 14 7.14 -9.27 -2.54
N LEU A 15 7.20 -8.88 -1.27
CA LEU A 15 6.93 -9.73 -0.11
C LEU A 15 5.77 -9.16 0.70
N LEU A 16 4.78 -9.98 1.03
CA LEU A 16 3.66 -9.60 1.89
C LEU A 16 3.60 -10.51 3.11
N PRO A 17 3.63 -9.98 4.34
CA PRO A 17 3.41 -10.76 5.54
C PRO A 17 1.97 -11.25 5.63
N GLU A 18 1.80 -12.53 5.83
CA GLU A 18 0.53 -13.17 6.15
C GLU A 18 0.62 -13.87 7.51
N LYS A 19 -0.43 -13.73 8.31
CA LYS A 19 -0.55 -14.43 9.58
C LYS A 19 -0.97 -15.87 9.30
N GLU A 20 -0.19 -16.83 9.77
CA GLU A 20 -0.60 -18.25 9.69
C GLU A 20 -1.85 -18.47 10.55
N SER A 21 -2.97 -18.77 9.88
CA SER A 21 -4.15 -19.27 10.58
C SER A 21 -3.83 -20.68 11.09
N SER A 22 -3.80 -20.89 12.38
CA SER A 22 -3.87 -22.23 12.96
C SER A 22 -5.22 -22.85 12.60
N LYS A 23 -5.32 -23.48 11.41
CA LYS A 23 -6.45 -24.35 11.07
C LYS A 23 -6.37 -25.55 11.99
N GLY A 24 -7.39 -25.70 12.82
CA GLY A 24 -7.54 -26.62 13.89
C GLY A 24 -7.17 -28.07 13.55
N ILE A 25 -6.51 -28.67 14.50
CA ILE A 25 -6.70 -30.08 14.82
C ILE A 25 -7.60 -30.05 16.07
N SER A 26 -8.83 -30.50 15.85
CA SER A 26 -9.80 -30.78 16.89
C SER A 26 -9.26 -31.89 17.83
N ASP A 27 -9.70 -31.79 19.08
CA ASP A 27 -9.73 -32.80 20.11
C ASP A 27 -8.42 -33.08 20.88
N GLU A 28 -8.27 -32.40 22.01
CA GLU A 28 -8.27 -32.98 23.36
C GLU A 28 -7.95 -31.91 24.40
N GLU A 29 -8.76 -31.91 25.45
CA GLU A 29 -8.65 -31.08 26.63
C GLU A 29 -7.28 -31.29 27.31
N ASP A 30 -6.46 -30.25 27.36
CA ASP A 30 -5.55 -30.08 28.51
C ASP A 30 -5.22 -28.58 28.69
N SER A 31 -5.55 -28.13 29.90
CA SER A 31 -5.45 -26.76 30.35
C SER A 31 -4.00 -26.39 30.63
N GLN A 32 -3.31 -25.83 29.67
CA GLN A 32 -2.14 -24.98 29.88
C GLN A 32 -2.20 -23.83 28.85
N GLU A 33 -2.20 -22.61 29.35
CA GLU A 33 -2.04 -21.37 28.54
C GLU A 33 -0.76 -21.46 27.70
N LYS A 34 -0.88 -21.98 26.49
CA LYS A 34 0.13 -21.78 25.45
C LYS A 34 -0.12 -20.41 24.87
N GLU A 35 0.79 -19.45 25.14
CA GLU A 35 0.96 -18.30 24.29
C GLU A 35 1.03 -18.80 22.84
N SER A 36 -0.07 -18.64 22.10
CA SER A 36 -0.11 -18.96 20.68
C SER A 36 0.71 -17.88 19.96
N GLY A 37 2.00 -18.10 19.84
CA GLY A 37 2.87 -17.28 19.01
C GLY A 37 2.30 -17.29 17.60
N SER A 38 1.68 -16.17 17.17
CA SER A 38 1.24 -16.04 15.81
C SER A 38 2.47 -16.08 14.89
N SER A 39 2.56 -17.14 14.09
CA SER A 39 3.60 -17.28 13.09
C SER A 39 3.26 -16.40 11.87
N TRP A 40 4.26 -15.70 11.35
CA TRP A 40 4.14 -14.90 10.15
C TRP A 40 4.88 -15.59 9.00
N ARG A 41 4.24 -15.63 7.83
CA ARG A 41 4.84 -16.12 6.59
C ARG A 41 4.93 -14.97 5.60
N LEU A 42 6.03 -14.90 4.84
CA LEU A 42 6.17 -13.98 3.73
C LEU A 42 5.68 -14.66 2.44
N MET A 43 4.64 -14.10 1.85
CA MET A 43 4.19 -14.45 0.51
C MET A 43 4.97 -13.64 -0.51
N GLN A 44 5.43 -14.30 -1.57
CA GLN A 44 6.18 -13.66 -2.65
C GLN A 44 5.28 -13.45 -3.85
N TYR A 45 5.38 -12.26 -4.45
CA TYR A 45 4.69 -11.86 -5.67
C TYR A 45 5.70 -11.50 -6.76
N ASP A 46 5.30 -11.64 -8.02
CA ASP A 46 6.16 -11.33 -9.18
C ASP A 46 5.86 -9.95 -9.78
N SER A 47 4.80 -9.29 -9.32
CA SER A 47 4.35 -8.01 -9.84
C SER A 47 3.72 -7.15 -8.76
N ILE A 48 3.66 -5.84 -9.04
CA ILE A 48 3.19 -4.81 -8.12
C ILE A 48 2.00 -4.09 -8.73
N ALA A 49 1.03 -3.75 -7.88
CA ALA A 49 -0.06 -2.83 -8.21
C ALA A 49 -0.08 -1.67 -7.21
N ILE A 50 -0.59 -0.53 -7.66
CA ILE A 50 -0.80 0.65 -6.83
C ILE A 50 -2.30 0.79 -6.57
N ASN A 51 -2.69 0.65 -5.30
CA ASN A 51 -4.07 0.90 -4.91
C ASN A 51 -4.29 2.40 -4.75
N VAL A 52 -5.35 2.91 -5.35
CA VAL A 52 -5.77 4.31 -5.26
C VAL A 52 -7.21 4.39 -4.77
N ILE A 53 -7.51 5.45 -4.03
CA ILE A 53 -8.86 5.75 -3.56
C ILE A 53 -9.50 6.76 -4.52
N VAL A 54 -10.71 6.47 -4.97
CA VAL A 54 -11.48 7.31 -5.88
C VAL A 54 -12.84 7.64 -5.28
N GLU A 55 -13.29 8.87 -5.43
CA GLU A 55 -14.65 9.26 -5.14
C GLU A 55 -15.59 8.75 -6.25
N ASN A 56 -16.71 8.15 -5.88
CA ASN A 56 -17.68 7.63 -6.82
C ASN A 56 -18.87 8.58 -7.03
N LYS A 57 -19.66 8.32 -8.08
CA LYS A 57 -20.80 9.16 -8.46
C LYS A 57 -21.92 9.27 -7.40
N LYS A 58 -21.88 8.46 -6.35
CA LYS A 58 -22.85 8.48 -5.24
C LYS A 58 -22.32 9.22 -4.00
N GLY A 59 -21.14 9.86 -4.10
CA GLY A 59 -20.50 10.57 -3.00
C GLY A 59 -19.82 9.66 -1.96
N GLY A 60 -19.64 8.38 -2.28
CA GLY A 60 -18.85 7.44 -1.49
C GLY A 60 -17.44 7.28 -2.09
N ILE A 61 -16.63 6.42 -1.48
CA ILE A 61 -15.29 6.09 -1.95
C ILE A 61 -15.20 4.64 -2.40
N ASN A 62 -14.36 4.39 -3.40
CA ASN A 62 -13.98 3.06 -3.85
C ASN A 62 -12.46 2.96 -3.94
N SER A 63 -11.92 1.76 -3.83
CA SER A 63 -10.52 1.48 -4.09
C SER A 63 -10.35 0.83 -5.46
N CYS A 64 -9.20 1.08 -6.08
CA CYS A 64 -8.89 0.55 -7.40
C CYS A 64 -7.40 0.20 -7.47
N ASP A 65 -7.09 -1.05 -7.82
CA ASP A 65 -5.71 -1.51 -8.02
C ASP A 65 -5.28 -1.28 -9.47
N ILE A 66 -4.22 -0.53 -9.65
CA ILE A 66 -3.62 -0.19 -10.94
C ILE A 66 -2.34 -1.02 -11.12
N PRO A 67 -2.24 -1.92 -12.10
CA PRO A 67 -1.01 -2.65 -12.36
C PRO A 67 0.14 -1.69 -12.64
N TYR A 68 1.28 -1.88 -11.98
CA TYR A 68 2.45 -1.08 -12.28
C TYR A 68 3.03 -1.47 -13.65
N SER A 69 3.46 -0.49 -14.40
CA SER A 69 4.20 -0.62 -15.65
C SER A 69 5.38 0.37 -15.67
N ASP A 70 6.54 -0.07 -16.16
CA ASP A 70 7.68 0.81 -16.40
C ASP A 70 7.36 1.87 -17.48
N ASP A 71 6.47 1.54 -18.41
CA ASP A 71 5.93 2.48 -19.36
C ASP A 71 4.89 3.40 -18.69
N ILE A 72 5.28 4.65 -18.49
CA ILE A 72 4.42 5.66 -17.85
C ILE A 72 3.15 5.95 -18.64
N GLN A 73 3.17 5.82 -19.98
CA GLN A 73 1.99 6.05 -20.83
C GLN A 73 0.98 4.94 -20.59
N LYS A 74 1.44 3.68 -20.62
CA LYS A 74 0.60 2.53 -20.30
C LYS A 74 0.03 2.60 -18.89
N PHE A 75 0.85 2.94 -17.90
CA PHE A 75 0.38 3.10 -16.52
C PHE A 75 -0.70 4.19 -16.42
N ASN A 76 -0.51 5.32 -17.11
CA ASN A 76 -1.48 6.42 -17.10
C ASN A 76 -2.80 6.03 -17.80
N GLU A 77 -2.75 5.30 -18.89
CA GLU A 77 -3.94 4.78 -19.59
C GLU A 77 -4.74 3.84 -18.66
N ASP A 78 -4.06 2.89 -18.01
CA ASP A 78 -4.69 1.97 -17.06
C ASP A 78 -5.25 2.74 -15.84
N TYR A 79 -4.52 3.72 -15.31
CA TYR A 79 -4.96 4.57 -14.22
C TYR A 79 -6.27 5.30 -14.57
N LEU A 80 -6.31 5.99 -15.70
CA LEU A 80 -7.50 6.77 -16.12
C LEU A 80 -8.70 5.86 -16.39
N ARG A 81 -8.48 4.73 -17.04
CA ARG A 81 -9.54 3.76 -17.34
C ARG A 81 -10.10 3.14 -16.06
N LEU A 82 -9.27 2.52 -15.23
CA LEU A 82 -9.69 1.77 -14.05
C LEU A 82 -10.31 2.67 -12.97
N THR A 83 -9.76 3.86 -12.75
CA THR A 83 -10.35 4.83 -11.81
C THR A 83 -11.70 5.35 -12.30
N SER A 84 -11.86 5.60 -13.62
CA SER A 84 -13.13 6.01 -14.20
C SER A 84 -14.19 4.91 -14.09
N GLU A 85 -13.82 3.65 -14.33
CA GLU A 85 -14.69 2.49 -14.16
C GLU A 85 -15.14 2.35 -12.71
N ALA A 86 -14.20 2.37 -11.73
CA ALA A 86 -14.53 2.26 -10.31
C ALA A 86 -15.46 3.39 -9.82
N ALA A 87 -15.22 4.63 -10.28
CA ALA A 87 -16.07 5.77 -9.96
C ALA A 87 -17.47 5.66 -10.58
N ALA A 88 -17.57 5.18 -11.82
CA ALA A 88 -18.84 5.06 -12.56
C ALA A 88 -19.70 3.93 -12.03
N GLU A 89 -19.10 2.77 -11.76
CA GLU A 89 -19.79 1.57 -11.30
C GLU A 89 -20.06 1.58 -9.80
N CYS A 90 -19.42 2.49 -9.04
CA CYS A 90 -19.47 2.53 -7.57
C CYS A 90 -19.03 1.19 -6.96
N LYS A 91 -18.00 0.57 -7.52
CA LYS A 91 -17.46 -0.72 -7.12
C LYS A 91 -15.94 -0.66 -7.02
N SER A 92 -15.39 -1.23 -5.96
CA SER A 92 -13.95 -1.40 -5.82
C SER A 92 -13.47 -2.56 -6.69
N SER A 93 -12.25 -2.44 -7.23
CA SER A 93 -11.57 -3.49 -7.96
C SER A 93 -10.25 -3.85 -7.28
N SER A 94 -9.95 -5.14 -7.21
CA SER A 94 -8.73 -5.68 -6.61
C SER A 94 -8.05 -6.69 -7.52
N LEU A 95 -6.72 -6.77 -7.40
CA LEU A 95 -5.87 -7.71 -8.14
C LEU A 95 -5.27 -8.73 -7.16
N GLU A 96 -5.68 -10.01 -7.28
CA GLU A 96 -5.31 -11.04 -6.31
C GLU A 96 -3.87 -11.57 -6.47
N ASN A 97 -3.27 -11.43 -7.66
CA ASN A 97 -1.96 -12.01 -7.97
C ASN A 97 -0.82 -10.99 -7.99
N MET A 98 -1.03 -9.82 -7.41
CA MET A 98 -0.06 -8.74 -7.36
C MET A 98 0.14 -8.27 -5.93
N MET A 99 1.36 -7.87 -5.60
CA MET A 99 1.61 -7.17 -4.34
C MET A 99 1.07 -5.75 -4.45
N VAL A 100 0.12 -5.41 -3.59
CA VAL A 100 -0.57 -4.12 -3.65
C VAL A 100 0.09 -3.12 -2.69
N VAL A 101 0.50 -1.98 -3.20
CA VAL A 101 0.94 -0.83 -2.42
C VAL A 101 -0.24 0.14 -2.27
N GLY A 102 -0.71 0.32 -1.04
CA GLY A 102 -1.81 1.23 -0.75
C GLY A 102 -1.39 2.69 -0.88
N THR A 103 -2.28 3.52 -1.42
CA THR A 103 -2.09 4.97 -1.42
C THR A 103 -3.36 5.71 -0.99
N SER A 104 -3.18 6.82 -0.26
CA SER A 104 -4.28 7.70 0.11
C SER A 104 -3.83 9.15 0.11
N ALA A 105 -4.60 10.02 -0.54
CA ALA A 105 -4.36 11.45 -0.59
C ALA A 105 -5.45 12.21 0.16
N MET A 106 -5.06 13.04 1.12
CA MET A 106 -5.95 13.96 1.82
C MET A 106 -5.92 15.33 1.10
N ILE A 107 -6.68 15.42 0.01
CA ILE A 107 -6.67 16.60 -0.87
C ILE A 107 -7.17 17.84 -0.11
N GLY A 108 -6.43 18.95 -0.23
CA GLY A 108 -6.80 20.22 0.40
C GLY A 108 -6.42 20.35 1.88
N MET A 109 -5.74 19.37 2.46
CA MET A 109 -5.27 19.41 3.84
C MET A 109 -3.74 19.46 3.92
N GLU A 110 -3.20 20.41 4.70
CA GLU A 110 -1.79 20.38 5.11
C GLU A 110 -1.64 19.43 6.28
N LEU A 111 -0.65 18.55 6.21
CA LEU A 111 -0.40 17.52 7.22
C LEU A 111 1.03 17.59 7.70
N ASP A 112 1.22 17.65 9.00
CA ASP A 112 2.54 17.52 9.63
C ASP A 112 2.93 16.06 9.84
N CYS A 113 1.95 15.22 10.19
CA CYS A 113 2.14 13.78 10.29
C CYS A 113 0.82 13.03 10.06
N ILE A 114 0.92 11.74 9.76
CA ILE A 114 -0.20 10.82 9.70
C ILE A 114 0.16 9.59 10.53
N VAL A 115 -0.72 9.21 11.44
CA VAL A 115 -0.58 8.00 12.24
C VAL A 115 -1.77 7.09 11.92
N ASN A 116 -1.47 5.94 11.32
CA ASN A 116 -2.50 4.94 11.04
C ASN A 116 -2.82 4.11 12.26
N GLN A 117 -4.06 3.63 12.29
CA GLN A 117 -4.45 2.63 13.26
C GLN A 117 -3.75 1.30 12.96
N TYR A 118 -3.20 0.67 14.00
CA TYR A 118 -2.68 -0.69 13.88
C TYR A 118 -3.82 -1.67 13.54
N THR A 119 -3.56 -2.59 12.62
CA THR A 119 -4.49 -3.68 12.29
C THR A 119 -3.71 -4.91 11.83
N ASP A 120 -4.16 -6.09 12.26
CA ASP A 120 -3.67 -7.38 11.78
C ASP A 120 -4.30 -7.80 10.44
N LEU A 121 -5.30 -7.04 9.96
CA LEU A 121 -6.08 -7.39 8.78
C LEU A 121 -5.46 -6.88 7.48
N PHE A 122 -4.56 -5.92 7.56
CA PHE A 122 -3.99 -5.27 6.39
C PHE A 122 -2.50 -4.99 6.59
N CYS A 123 -1.66 -5.83 5.99
CA CYS A 123 -0.21 -5.77 6.13
C CYS A 123 0.49 -5.10 4.94
N ASN A 124 -0.25 -4.64 3.94
CA ASN A 124 0.31 -3.99 2.77
C ASN A 124 1.00 -2.67 3.12
N PRO A 125 2.13 -2.35 2.47
CA PRO A 125 2.74 -1.04 2.59
C PRO A 125 1.77 0.05 2.13
N MET A 126 1.77 1.18 2.84
CA MET A 126 0.84 2.27 2.56
C MET A 126 1.55 3.61 2.57
N LEU A 127 1.34 4.42 1.54
CA LEU A 127 1.82 5.79 1.45
C LEU A 127 0.63 6.75 1.53
N MET A 128 0.81 7.79 2.33
CA MET A 128 -0.21 8.82 2.50
C MET A 128 0.41 10.20 2.44
N TRP A 129 -0.33 11.14 1.86
CA TRP A 129 0.09 12.53 1.76
C TRP A 129 -1.09 13.49 1.82
N GLY A 130 -0.80 14.73 2.17
CA GLY A 130 -1.74 15.85 2.11
C GLY A 130 -1.48 16.77 0.92
N SER A 131 -1.72 18.05 1.13
CA SER A 131 -1.35 19.10 0.17
C SER A 131 0.16 19.33 0.17
N TYR A 132 0.67 19.73 -0.98
CA TYR A 132 2.05 20.18 -1.08
C TYR A 132 2.22 21.60 -0.53
N ASN A 133 3.37 21.88 0.09
CA ASN A 133 3.73 23.19 0.63
C ASN A 133 4.59 23.95 -0.39
N ARG A 134 4.11 25.11 -0.81
CA ARG A 134 4.87 26.01 -1.71
C ARG A 134 5.75 26.95 -0.89
N GLY A 135 7.04 26.66 -0.86
CA GLY A 135 8.04 27.60 -0.34
C GLY A 135 8.54 28.53 -1.43
N PHE A 136 9.31 29.54 -1.02
CA PHE A 136 9.85 30.56 -1.93
C PHE A 136 10.82 29.98 -2.99
N PHE A 137 11.62 28.98 -2.59
CA PHE A 137 12.63 28.35 -3.47
C PHE A 137 12.32 26.90 -3.84
N ARG A 138 11.39 26.25 -3.13
CA ARG A 138 11.07 24.85 -3.36
C ARG A 138 9.64 24.52 -2.96
N THR A 139 9.07 23.53 -3.65
CA THR A 139 7.81 22.89 -3.27
C THR A 139 8.14 21.58 -2.57
N THR A 140 7.45 21.28 -1.48
CA THR A 140 7.61 20.03 -0.72
C THR A 140 6.28 19.34 -0.55
N LEU A 141 6.28 18.00 -0.58
CA LEU A 141 5.14 17.15 -0.30
C LEU A 141 5.52 16.19 0.84
N PRO A 142 5.01 16.39 2.06
CA PRO A 142 5.19 15.43 3.14
C PRO A 142 4.50 14.12 2.78
N ILE A 143 5.23 13.01 2.82
CA ILE A 143 4.71 11.66 2.57
C ILE A 143 4.92 10.83 3.84
N SER A 144 3.85 10.26 4.37
CA SER A 144 3.90 9.25 5.42
C SER A 144 3.97 7.87 4.78
N PHE A 145 4.93 7.07 5.20
CA PHE A 145 5.09 5.69 4.75
C PHE A 145 4.94 4.74 5.92
N GLN A 146 3.98 3.81 5.80
CA GLN A 146 3.73 2.73 6.75
C GLN A 146 4.02 1.40 6.10
N PHE A 147 4.64 0.48 6.85
CA PHE A 147 4.98 -0.87 6.42
C PHE A 147 4.94 -1.84 7.60
N HIS A 148 4.83 -3.11 7.31
CA HIS A 148 4.89 -4.16 8.33
C HIS A 148 6.35 -4.55 8.59
N HIS A 149 6.76 -4.61 9.87
CA HIS A 149 8.17 -4.82 10.25
C HIS A 149 8.72 -6.21 9.84
N VAL A 150 7.84 -7.19 9.64
CA VAL A 150 8.24 -8.50 9.07
C VAL A 150 8.62 -8.39 7.59
N GLN A 151 8.06 -7.39 6.87
CA GLN A 151 8.34 -7.17 5.45
C GLN A 151 9.67 -6.46 5.22
N MET A 152 9.94 -5.40 5.97
CA MET A 152 11.15 -4.59 5.84
C MET A 152 11.51 -3.92 7.17
N ASP A 153 12.77 -3.54 7.32
CA ASP A 153 13.22 -2.73 8.45
C ASP A 153 13.32 -1.22 8.09
N GLY A 154 13.73 -0.42 9.08
CA GLY A 154 13.87 1.02 8.88
C GLY A 154 14.95 1.40 7.86
N GLY A 155 15.95 0.56 7.63
CA GLY A 155 17.01 0.79 6.63
C GLY A 155 16.48 0.61 5.21
N GLU A 156 15.72 -0.47 4.95
CA GLU A 156 15.03 -0.68 3.67
C GLU A 156 14.02 0.43 3.39
N ALA A 157 13.21 0.78 4.39
CA ALA A 157 12.23 1.85 4.28
C ALA A 157 12.88 3.21 3.95
N ALA A 158 14.00 3.54 4.58
CA ALA A 158 14.75 4.76 4.28
C ALA A 158 15.28 4.76 2.83
N ARG A 159 15.90 3.66 2.38
CA ARG A 159 16.37 3.52 0.98
C ARG A 159 15.25 3.67 -0.04
N PHE A 160 14.08 3.09 0.24
CA PHE A 160 12.91 3.27 -0.61
C PHE A 160 12.47 4.75 -0.69
N MET A 161 12.41 5.45 0.43
CA MET A 161 12.03 6.87 0.46
C MET A 161 13.06 7.77 -0.23
N GLU A 162 14.36 7.48 -0.09
CA GLU A 162 15.43 8.16 -0.83
C GLU A 162 15.29 7.94 -2.34
N LEU A 163 15.04 6.70 -2.77
CA LEU A 163 14.81 6.37 -4.18
C LEU A 163 13.56 7.09 -4.73
N LEU A 164 12.47 7.10 -3.98
CA LEU A 164 11.26 7.82 -4.35
C LEU A 164 11.54 9.33 -4.52
N GLN A 165 12.32 9.92 -3.60
CA GLN A 165 12.72 11.33 -3.67
C GLN A 165 13.52 11.67 -4.92
N VAL A 166 14.32 10.74 -5.44
CA VAL A 166 15.11 10.93 -6.67
C VAL A 166 14.25 10.81 -7.93
N ILE A 167 13.16 10.03 -7.87
CA ILE A 167 12.26 9.78 -9.02
C ILE A 167 11.26 10.93 -9.21
N ILE A 168 10.88 11.61 -8.13
CA ILE A 168 9.96 12.75 -8.15
C ILE A 168 10.69 14.03 -8.55
#